data_15df0d6b66e4a3590d9354c1bd827f3c
#
_entry.id   15df0d6b66e4a3590d9354c1bd827f3c
#
_cell.length_a   1.000
_cell.length_b   1.000
_cell.length_c   1.000
_cell.angle_alpha   90.00
_cell.angle_beta   90.00
_cell.angle_gamma   90.00
#
_symmetry.space_group_name_H-M   'P 1'
#
loop_
_entity.id
_entity.type
_entity.pdbx_description
1 polymer ?
#
loop_
_entity_poly.entity_id
_entity_poly.type
_entity_poly.pdbx_seq_one_letter_code
_entity_poly.pdbx_strand_id
1 'polypeptide(L)'
;MGNNSLYLHPEYLAPPEQFKEPWMFEFAMVNPKFIGKKYRYVYGVGFPDSYFLGTLMKLDVENKEFVKVWEDSNCMATEPYFVPRPGSTEEEDGVVLTLCLDPNKKNPTTTLVVLDSHLNELGRFAAPIPTPIGFHSIWIS
;
A
#
# COMPACT_ATOMS: atom_id res chain seq x y z
N MET A 1 28.85 -29.42 -17.41
CA MET A 1 27.74 -28.46 -17.45
C MET A 1 27.96 -27.49 -16.29
N GLY A 2 28.27 -26.24 -16.59
CA GLY A 2 28.51 -25.22 -15.57
C GLY A 2 27.19 -24.90 -14.85
N ASN A 3 27.24 -24.87 -13.52
CA ASN A 3 26.11 -24.52 -12.68
C ASN A 3 25.95 -22.99 -12.72
N ASN A 4 25.12 -22.46 -13.61
CA ASN A 4 24.84 -21.02 -13.71
C ASN A 4 23.80 -20.64 -12.65
N SER A 5 24.17 -20.72 -11.38
CA SER A 5 23.34 -20.27 -10.26
C SER A 5 23.68 -18.82 -9.94
N LEU A 6 22.70 -17.94 -9.97
CA LEU A 6 22.80 -16.56 -9.47
C LEU A 6 22.34 -16.54 -8.00
N TYR A 7 23.21 -16.11 -7.11
CA TYR A 7 22.87 -15.89 -5.70
C TYR A 7 22.57 -14.41 -5.50
N LEU A 8 21.34 -14.11 -5.12
CA LEU A 8 20.94 -12.76 -4.71
C LEU A 8 20.91 -12.70 -3.19
N HIS A 9 21.59 -11.70 -2.63
CA HIS A 9 21.50 -11.40 -1.21
C HIS A 9 20.35 -10.42 -1.00
N PRO A 10 19.33 -10.77 -0.20
CA PRO A 10 18.25 -9.85 0.11
C PRO A 10 18.78 -8.68 0.92
N GLU A 11 18.28 -7.48 0.63
CA GLU A 11 18.51 -6.30 1.44
C GLU A 11 17.21 -5.87 2.10
N TYR A 12 17.28 -5.32 3.30
CA TYR A 12 16.13 -4.70 3.94
C TYR A 12 15.77 -3.41 3.22
N LEU A 13 14.50 -3.24 2.88
CA LEU A 13 13.95 -2.00 2.31
C LEU A 13 13.93 -0.87 3.33
N ALA A 14 13.80 -1.20 4.61
CA ALA A 14 14.01 -0.29 5.73
C ALA A 14 14.70 -1.05 6.88
N PRO A 15 15.55 -0.39 7.68
CA PRO A 15 16.24 -1.03 8.79
C PRO A 15 15.24 -1.60 9.81
N PRO A 16 15.45 -2.83 10.32
CA PRO A 16 14.54 -3.45 11.28
C PRO A 16 14.30 -2.61 12.55
N GLU A 17 15.28 -1.82 12.97
CA GLU A 17 15.21 -0.93 14.13
C GLU A 17 14.25 0.26 13.96
N GLN A 18 13.81 0.57 12.75
CA GLN A 18 12.74 1.55 12.49
C GLN A 18 11.36 0.99 12.85
N PHE A 19 11.27 -0.32 13.00
CA PHE A 19 10.05 -0.99 13.44
C PHE A 19 10.10 -1.16 14.96
N LYS A 20 9.16 -0.56 15.68
CA LYS A 20 8.99 -0.83 17.11
C LYS A 20 8.53 -2.26 17.40
N GLU A 21 7.92 -2.88 16.40
CA GLU A 21 7.44 -4.26 16.36
C GLU A 21 7.78 -4.87 14.99
N PRO A 22 7.74 -6.20 14.79
CA PRO A 22 7.97 -6.84 13.51
C PRO A 22 6.81 -6.54 12.54
N TRP A 23 6.77 -5.33 12.04
CA TRP A 23 5.78 -4.93 11.04
C TRP A 23 6.05 -5.68 9.75
N MET A 24 5.07 -6.43 9.29
CA MET A 24 5.10 -6.97 7.95
C MET A 24 4.65 -5.89 6.98
N PHE A 25 5.36 -5.73 5.89
CA PHE A 25 4.99 -4.85 4.77
C PHE A 25 4.65 -5.73 3.58
N GLU A 26 3.37 -5.73 3.21
CA GLU A 26 2.84 -6.60 2.17
C GLU A 26 2.07 -5.80 1.12
N PHE A 27 1.71 -6.46 0.03
CA PHE A 27 0.93 -5.87 -1.07
C PHE A 27 1.58 -4.59 -1.62
N ALA A 28 2.88 -4.69 -1.91
CA ALA A 28 3.67 -3.58 -2.39
C ALA A 28 3.18 -3.08 -3.76
N MET A 29 2.86 -1.80 -3.85
CA MET A 29 2.39 -1.11 -5.04
C MET A 29 3.27 0.10 -5.33
N VAL A 30 3.70 0.24 -6.56
CA VAL A 30 4.36 1.44 -7.09
C VAL A 30 3.45 2.12 -8.10
N ASN A 31 3.73 3.38 -8.45
CA ASN A 31 3.06 3.98 -9.60
C ASN A 31 3.22 3.09 -10.85
N PRO A 32 2.13 2.61 -11.48
CA PRO A 32 2.20 1.68 -12.62
C PRO A 32 3.07 2.15 -13.79
N LYS A 33 3.23 3.47 -13.97
CA LYS A 33 4.10 4.05 -15.00
C LYS A 33 5.59 3.80 -14.73
N PHE A 34 5.94 3.40 -13.51
CA PHE A 34 7.32 3.16 -13.06
C PHE A 34 7.64 1.67 -12.91
N ILE A 35 6.71 0.76 -13.19
CA ILE A 35 7.00 -0.68 -13.19
C ILE A 35 8.10 -0.99 -14.21
N GLY A 36 9.16 -1.66 -13.74
CA GLY A 36 10.35 -1.99 -14.54
C GLY A 36 11.31 -0.81 -14.79
N LYS A 37 11.08 0.33 -14.13
CA LYS A 37 11.96 1.51 -14.14
C LYS A 37 12.49 1.77 -12.73
N LYS A 38 13.43 2.73 -12.61
CA LYS A 38 13.82 3.24 -11.29
C LYS A 38 12.62 3.97 -10.69
N TYR A 39 12.27 3.61 -9.44
CA TYR A 39 11.26 4.24 -8.62
C TYR A 39 11.84 4.53 -7.23
N ARG A 40 11.21 5.43 -6.50
CA ARG A 40 11.63 5.82 -5.16
C ARG A 40 10.58 5.45 -4.11
N TYR A 41 9.30 5.49 -4.44
CA TYR A 41 8.24 5.30 -3.47
C TYR A 41 7.45 4.02 -3.71
N VAL A 42 7.21 3.30 -2.60
CA VAL A 42 6.39 2.08 -2.57
C VAL A 42 5.30 2.28 -1.53
N TYR A 43 4.09 1.92 -1.90
CA TYR A 43 2.94 1.87 -1.01
C TYR A 43 2.62 0.43 -0.68
N GLY A 44 2.17 0.15 0.53
CA GLY A 44 1.82 -1.21 0.93
C GLY A 44 0.96 -1.20 2.17
N VAL A 45 0.56 -2.40 2.58
CA VAL A 45 -0.16 -2.63 3.83
C VAL A 45 0.83 -3.06 4.90
N GLY A 46 0.77 -2.39 6.06
CA GLY A 46 1.49 -2.79 7.26
C GLY A 46 0.56 -3.53 8.21
N PHE A 47 1.09 -4.48 8.95
CA PHE A 47 0.36 -5.23 9.98
C PHE A 47 1.01 -4.95 11.34
N PRO A 48 0.50 -3.98 12.11
CA PRO A 48 0.90 -3.83 13.50
C PRO A 48 0.32 -4.99 14.31
N ASP A 49 1.09 -5.58 15.19
CA ASP A 49 0.67 -6.55 16.20
C ASP A 49 -0.04 -7.82 15.72
N SER A 50 0.40 -8.43 14.62
CA SER A 50 -0.11 -9.73 14.12
C SER A 50 -1.62 -9.84 13.89
N TYR A 51 -2.37 -8.75 13.91
CA TYR A 51 -3.80 -8.71 13.56
C TYR A 51 -4.00 -8.14 12.15
N PHE A 52 -4.99 -8.69 11.43
CA PHE A 52 -5.34 -8.35 10.04
C PHE A 52 -5.90 -6.92 9.85
N LEU A 53 -5.67 -6.01 10.75
CA LEU A 53 -6.06 -4.61 10.60
C LEU A 53 -4.91 -3.85 9.97
N GLY A 54 -4.95 -3.75 8.63
CA GLY A 54 -3.88 -3.13 7.86
C GLY A 54 -3.87 -1.62 8.01
N THR A 55 -2.68 -1.09 8.20
CA THR A 55 -2.37 0.31 7.99
C THR A 55 -1.82 0.47 6.59
N LEU A 56 -1.98 1.63 5.96
CA LEU A 56 -1.25 1.93 4.74
C LEU A 56 0.07 2.60 5.08
N MET A 57 1.11 2.17 4.40
CA MET A 57 2.46 2.65 4.61
C MET A 57 3.06 3.11 3.30
N LYS A 58 3.80 4.22 3.36
CA LYS A 58 4.63 4.71 2.26
C LYS A 58 6.09 4.55 2.64
N LEU A 59 6.86 3.93 1.77
CA LEU A 59 8.28 3.64 1.93
C LEU A 59 9.09 4.40 0.88
N ASP A 60 10.16 5.06 1.30
CA ASP A 60 11.21 5.61 0.44
C ASP A 60 12.34 4.56 0.31
N VAL A 61 12.44 3.92 -0.84
CA VAL A 61 13.42 2.85 -1.07
C VAL A 61 14.84 3.39 -1.32
N GLU A 62 14.99 4.67 -1.69
CA GLU A 62 16.32 5.29 -1.82
C GLU A 62 16.93 5.60 -0.45
N ASN A 63 16.13 6.18 0.44
CA ASN A 63 16.57 6.51 1.81
C ASN A 63 16.40 5.34 2.78
N LYS A 64 15.72 4.26 2.36
CA LYS A 64 15.41 3.07 3.19
C LYS A 64 14.68 3.43 4.48
N GLU A 65 13.62 4.24 4.36
CA GLU A 65 12.84 4.71 5.50
C GLU A 65 11.34 4.71 5.23
N PHE A 66 10.54 4.56 6.30
CA PHE A 66 9.10 4.80 6.24
C PHE A 66 8.82 6.29 6.28
N VAL A 67 8.20 6.79 5.23
CA VAL A 67 7.89 8.22 5.09
C VAL A 67 6.59 8.57 5.80
N LYS A 68 5.59 7.68 5.72
CA LYS A 68 4.24 7.94 6.23
C LYS A 68 3.51 6.64 6.53
N VAL A 69 2.73 6.69 7.59
CA VAL A 69 1.73 5.68 7.93
C VAL A 69 0.37 6.35 7.98
N TRP A 70 -0.64 5.73 7.38
CA TRP A 70 -2.04 6.10 7.50
C TRP A 70 -2.76 4.99 8.27
N GLU A 71 -3.49 5.39 9.28
CA GLU A 71 -4.22 4.47 10.19
C GLU A 71 -5.65 4.95 10.40
N ASP A 72 -6.58 4.01 10.49
CA ASP A 72 -7.95 4.24 10.92
C ASP A 72 -8.42 3.03 11.72
N SER A 73 -8.76 3.24 12.98
CA SER A 73 -9.20 2.19 13.91
C SER A 73 -10.47 1.44 13.48
N ASN A 74 -11.25 2.01 12.57
CA ASN A 74 -12.47 1.42 12.02
C ASN A 74 -12.29 0.92 10.59
N CYS A 75 -11.05 0.80 10.13
CA CYS A 75 -10.72 0.41 8.78
C CYS A 75 -9.73 -0.74 8.75
N MET A 76 -10.14 -1.84 8.12
CA MET A 76 -9.23 -2.84 7.62
C MET A 76 -8.89 -2.46 6.18
N ALA A 77 -7.75 -1.80 5.98
CA ALA A 77 -7.30 -1.41 4.66
C ALA A 77 -6.85 -2.64 3.85
N THR A 78 -7.21 -2.67 2.57
CA THR A 78 -6.75 -3.67 1.61
C THR A 78 -5.56 -3.15 0.82
N GLU A 79 -5.09 -3.94 -0.15
CA GLU A 79 -4.02 -3.53 -1.06
C GLU A 79 -4.21 -2.10 -1.57
N PRO A 80 -3.23 -1.21 -1.42
CA PRO A 80 -3.30 0.11 -2.04
C PRO A 80 -3.12 0.02 -3.54
N TYR A 81 -3.79 0.87 -4.30
CA TYR A 81 -3.60 1.01 -5.73
C TYR A 81 -3.28 2.46 -6.09
N PHE A 82 -2.15 2.69 -6.73
CA PHE A 82 -1.77 4.02 -7.19
C PHE A 82 -2.37 4.32 -8.57
N VAL A 83 -3.15 5.39 -8.66
CA VAL A 83 -3.74 5.88 -9.92
C VAL A 83 -3.02 7.17 -10.31
N PRO A 84 -2.14 7.13 -11.32
CA PRO A 84 -1.42 8.31 -11.76
C PRO A 84 -2.35 9.32 -12.44
N ARG A 85 -2.08 10.62 -12.27
CA ARG A 85 -2.77 11.66 -13.02
C ARG A 85 -2.58 11.42 -14.53
N PRO A 86 -3.63 11.52 -15.33
CA PRO A 86 -3.51 11.43 -16.78
C PRO A 86 -2.48 12.44 -17.33
N GLY A 87 -1.57 11.96 -18.16
CA GLY A 87 -0.52 12.79 -18.78
C GLY A 87 0.69 13.12 -17.90
N SER A 88 0.66 12.87 -16.60
CA SER A 88 1.79 13.12 -15.71
C SER A 88 2.95 12.16 -15.95
N THR A 89 4.17 12.67 -15.76
CA THR A 89 5.45 11.91 -15.78
C THR A 89 6.05 11.79 -14.39
N GLU A 90 5.49 12.47 -13.40
CA GLU A 90 5.98 12.50 -12.03
C GLU A 90 5.53 11.25 -11.26
N GLU A 91 6.41 10.72 -10.42
CA GLU A 91 6.16 9.48 -9.68
C GLU A 91 5.02 9.63 -8.68
N GLU A 92 4.94 10.77 -8.01
CA GLU A 92 3.96 11.01 -6.95
C GLU A 92 2.71 11.78 -7.42
N ASP A 93 2.60 12.11 -8.71
CA ASP A 93 1.44 12.85 -9.22
C ASP A 93 0.27 11.89 -9.51
N GLY A 94 -0.53 11.67 -8.50
CA GLY A 94 -1.67 10.76 -8.54
C GLY A 94 -2.36 10.63 -7.20
N VAL A 95 -3.16 9.59 -7.07
CA VAL A 95 -3.87 9.24 -5.84
C VAL A 95 -3.67 7.78 -5.50
N VAL A 96 -3.74 7.47 -4.21
CA VAL A 96 -3.74 6.10 -3.68
C VAL A 96 -5.15 5.74 -3.30
N LEU A 97 -5.62 4.61 -3.81
CA LEU A 97 -6.94 4.06 -3.51
C LEU A 97 -6.78 2.83 -2.62
N THR A 98 -7.63 2.67 -1.63
CA THR A 98 -7.77 1.42 -0.87
C THR A 98 -9.23 1.17 -0.54
N LEU A 99 -9.61 -0.10 -0.47
CA LEU A 99 -10.89 -0.47 0.11
C LEU A 99 -10.72 -0.67 1.61
N CYS A 100 -11.68 -0.16 2.33
CA CYS A 100 -11.73 -0.19 3.77
C CYS A 100 -12.96 -0.98 4.22
N LEU A 101 -12.74 -1.99 5.02
CA LEU A 101 -13.78 -2.76 5.68
C LEU A 101 -13.80 -2.39 7.16
N ASP A 102 -15.00 -2.11 7.70
CA ASP A 102 -15.16 -1.88 9.12
C ASP A 102 -15.41 -3.20 9.84
N PRO A 103 -14.41 -3.73 10.58
CA PRO A 103 -14.52 -5.04 11.23
C PRO A 103 -15.49 -5.04 12.43
N ASN A 104 -15.84 -3.86 12.95
CA ASN A 104 -16.67 -3.71 14.14
C ASN A 104 -18.17 -3.71 13.80
N LYS A 105 -18.54 -3.62 12.53
CA LYS A 105 -19.93 -3.63 12.11
C LYS A 105 -20.44 -5.05 11.88
N LYS A 106 -21.62 -5.34 12.44
CA LYS A 106 -22.33 -6.61 12.20
C LYS A 106 -22.60 -6.87 10.71
N ASN A 107 -22.83 -5.80 9.94
CA ASN A 107 -22.92 -5.81 8.49
C ASN A 107 -21.82 -4.88 7.97
N PRO A 108 -20.64 -5.40 7.66
CA PRO A 108 -19.53 -4.57 7.21
C PRO A 108 -19.91 -3.87 5.90
N THR A 109 -19.71 -2.57 5.87
CA THR A 109 -19.82 -1.78 4.63
C THR A 109 -18.43 -1.59 4.08
N THR A 110 -18.29 -1.74 2.79
CA THR A 110 -17.04 -1.41 2.11
C THR A 110 -17.03 0.07 1.80
N THR A 111 -15.90 0.70 2.07
CA THR A 111 -15.67 2.11 1.78
C THR A 111 -14.43 2.22 0.90
N LEU A 112 -14.54 2.91 -0.24
CA LEU A 112 -13.37 3.33 -0.98
C LEU A 112 -12.79 4.57 -0.30
N VAL A 113 -11.53 4.49 0.10
CA VAL A 113 -10.77 5.62 0.64
C VAL A 113 -9.83 6.11 -0.45
N VAL A 114 -9.81 7.42 -0.65
CA VAL A 114 -8.94 8.12 -1.61
C VAL A 114 -7.96 8.98 -0.84
N LEU A 115 -6.68 8.76 -1.08
CA LEU A 115 -5.58 9.46 -0.45
C LEU A 115 -4.73 10.17 -1.51
N ASP A 116 -4.05 11.23 -1.14
CA ASP A 116 -2.97 11.75 -1.98
C ASP A 116 -1.72 10.85 -1.90
N SER A 117 -0.70 11.17 -2.68
CA SER A 117 0.57 10.42 -2.67
C SER A 117 1.33 10.51 -1.34
N HIS A 118 0.96 11.43 -0.45
CA HIS A 118 1.51 11.56 0.89
C HIS A 118 0.64 10.87 1.95
N LEU A 119 -0.34 10.06 1.53
CA LEU A 119 -1.31 9.38 2.39
C LEU A 119 -2.14 10.34 3.25
N ASN A 120 -2.44 11.56 2.78
CA ASN A 120 -3.46 12.41 3.36
C ASN A 120 -4.81 12.07 2.72
N GLU A 121 -5.84 11.92 3.54
CA GLU A 121 -7.16 11.54 3.04
C GLU A 121 -7.83 12.68 2.28
N LEU A 122 -8.24 12.40 1.05
CA LEU A 122 -8.97 13.32 0.18
C LEU A 122 -10.48 13.09 0.24
N GLY A 123 -10.91 11.86 0.54
CA GLY A 123 -12.32 11.55 0.66
C GLY A 123 -12.61 10.06 0.83
N ARG A 124 -13.88 9.75 1.16
CA ARG A 124 -14.41 8.40 1.34
C ARG A 124 -15.73 8.24 0.61
N PHE A 125 -15.95 7.06 0.03
CA PHE A 125 -17.15 6.73 -0.71
C PHE A 125 -17.63 5.34 -0.28
N ALA A 126 -18.78 5.29 0.40
CA ALA A 126 -19.38 4.02 0.79
C ALA A 126 -19.87 3.25 -0.43
N ALA A 127 -19.48 1.99 -0.54
CA ALA A 127 -20.05 1.11 -1.54
C ALA A 127 -21.48 0.71 -1.14
N PRO A 128 -22.42 0.61 -2.10
CA PRO A 128 -23.82 0.25 -1.81
C PRO A 128 -23.97 -1.21 -1.39
N ILE A 129 -22.96 -2.03 -1.62
CA ILE A 129 -22.92 -3.44 -1.28
C ILE A 129 -21.62 -3.78 -0.57
N PRO A 130 -21.61 -4.70 0.40
CA PRO A 130 -20.38 -5.20 0.97
C PRO A 130 -19.59 -5.97 -0.10
N THR A 131 -18.31 -5.67 -0.21
CA THR A 131 -17.39 -6.42 -1.07
C THR A 131 -16.55 -7.36 -0.21
N PRO A 132 -16.17 -8.53 -0.71
CA PRO A 132 -15.23 -9.39 -0.01
C PRO A 132 -13.85 -8.70 0.08
N ILE A 133 -13.05 -9.11 1.06
CA ILE A 133 -11.64 -8.73 1.11
C ILE A 133 -10.95 -9.29 -0.13
N GLY A 134 -10.41 -8.39 -0.97
CA GLY A 134 -9.58 -8.75 -2.11
C GLY A 134 -8.11 -8.78 -1.72
N PHE A 135 -7.34 -9.74 -2.27
CA PHE A 135 -5.89 -9.76 -2.10
C PHE A 135 -5.19 -8.85 -3.12
N HIS A 136 -5.74 -8.76 -4.34
CA HIS A 136 -5.16 -7.95 -5.40
C HIS A 136 -6.24 -7.15 -6.12
N SER A 137 -5.87 -5.94 -6.48
CA SER A 137 -6.74 -4.96 -7.15
C SER A 137 -6.11 -4.48 -8.45
N ILE A 138 -6.94 -4.08 -9.38
CA ILE A 138 -6.51 -3.43 -10.61
C ILE A 138 -7.45 -2.27 -10.93
N TRP A 139 -6.88 -1.16 -11.36
CA TRP A 139 -7.63 -0.05 -11.93
C TRP A 139 -7.81 -0.26 -13.43
N ILE A 140 -9.04 -0.17 -13.90
CA ILE A 140 -9.39 -0.23 -15.32
C ILE A 140 -9.90 1.14 -15.73
N SER A 141 -9.22 1.78 -16.66
CA SER A 141 -9.58 3.08 -17.23
C SER A 141 -10.23 2.95 -18.61
#